data_944baaaaebb6d608ee755d25c08ad89b
#
_entry.id   944baaaaebb6d608ee755d25c08ad89b
#
_cell.length_a   1.000
_cell.length_b   1.000
_cell.length_c   1.000
_cell.angle_alpha   90.00
_cell.angle_beta   90.00
_cell.angle_gamma   90.00
#
_symmetry.space_group_name_H-M   'P 1'
#
loop_
_entity.id
_entity.type
_entity.pdbx_description
1 polymer ?
#
loop_
_entity_poly.entity_id
_entity_poly.type
_entity_poly.pdbx_seq_one_letter_code
_entity_poly.pdbx_strand_id
1 'polypeptide(L)'
;DESDRSFLMLYPTIAVVTNIDKEHMESYKGMDDVVQCFTDFVNKVPFFGAAIICLDDPNVQLIIPNIKRRRVTYGMTAQADVSAHDIKYDDAFGSSFSVWKRGNDLGRIHLPVPGKHNVYNALAATAVALEMEVPFDKIVSAFEGFKNANRRFQFKGEAHGVTVVDDYGHHPTEILATLSAAKNSSGGKRTVVVFQPHRYSRTQELMDDFVVAFNNADVLFLLDIYAASEKPIEGITAEVLAENIKRFGHKNVTYIGDIDTATQKVCEHLQTGDLVITLGAGSVTRLSDEIVEELKKRN
;
A
#
# COMPACT_ATOMS: atom_id res chain seq x y z
N ASP A 1 -1.87 -18.09 2.27
CA ASP A 1 -1.08 -17.36 1.31
C ASP A 1 -1.67 -17.57 -0.09
N GLU A 2 -1.82 -16.49 -0.88
CA GLU A 2 -2.30 -16.57 -2.26
C GLU A 2 -1.22 -17.04 -3.23
N SER A 3 0.05 -16.88 -2.88
CA SER A 3 1.17 -17.28 -3.77
C SER A 3 1.21 -18.78 -4.06
N ASP A 4 0.71 -19.62 -3.14
CA ASP A 4 0.65 -21.07 -3.26
C ASP A 4 -0.78 -21.63 -3.11
N ARG A 5 -1.79 -20.74 -3.08
CA ARG A 5 -3.22 -21.04 -2.88
C ARG A 5 -3.54 -21.69 -1.53
N SER A 6 -2.62 -21.70 -0.55
CA SER A 6 -2.86 -22.34 0.74
C SER A 6 -3.99 -21.70 1.54
N PHE A 7 -4.34 -20.43 1.28
CA PHE A 7 -5.52 -19.79 1.87
C PHE A 7 -6.82 -20.55 1.59
N LEU A 8 -6.89 -21.32 0.51
CA LEU A 8 -8.02 -22.20 0.21
C LEU A 8 -8.15 -23.39 1.18
N MET A 9 -7.14 -23.67 2.01
CA MET A 9 -7.24 -24.67 3.06
C MET A 9 -7.90 -24.16 4.34
N LEU A 10 -8.10 -22.84 4.45
CA LEU A 10 -8.76 -22.22 5.60
C LEU A 10 -10.28 -22.35 5.52
N TYR A 11 -10.93 -22.46 6.67
CA TYR A 11 -12.39 -22.44 6.85
C TYR A 11 -12.76 -21.28 7.79
N PRO A 12 -12.77 -20.03 7.29
CA PRO A 12 -13.01 -18.87 8.13
C PRO A 12 -14.49 -18.78 8.54
N THR A 13 -14.76 -18.35 9.76
CA THR A 13 -16.11 -17.92 10.18
C THR A 13 -16.46 -16.58 9.56
N ILE A 14 -15.49 -15.68 9.48
CA ILE A 14 -15.58 -14.40 8.78
C ILE A 14 -14.44 -14.33 7.80
N ALA A 15 -14.73 -14.21 6.51
CA ALA A 15 -13.74 -13.98 5.45
C ALA A 15 -13.75 -12.51 5.05
N VAL A 16 -12.57 -11.91 4.90
CA VAL A 16 -12.42 -10.53 4.41
C VAL A 16 -11.69 -10.55 3.10
N VAL A 17 -12.25 -9.89 2.07
CA VAL A 17 -11.57 -9.64 0.79
C VAL A 17 -11.45 -8.14 0.58
N THR A 18 -10.21 -7.66 0.60
CA THR A 18 -9.91 -6.22 0.48
C THR A 18 -9.78 -5.77 -0.96
N ASN A 19 -9.05 -6.51 -1.75
CA ASN A 19 -8.83 -6.30 -3.17
C ASN A 19 -8.40 -7.62 -3.82
N ILE A 20 -8.45 -7.66 -5.14
CA ILE A 20 -7.90 -8.74 -5.96
C ILE A 20 -7.07 -8.07 -7.07
N ASP A 21 -5.75 -8.31 -7.07
CA ASP A 21 -4.82 -7.71 -8.04
C ASP A 21 -4.00 -8.78 -8.75
N LYS A 22 -3.28 -8.38 -9.80
CA LYS A 22 -2.33 -9.23 -10.54
C LYS A 22 -1.06 -9.43 -9.74
N GLU A 23 -1.09 -10.33 -8.78
CA GLU A 23 0.09 -10.74 -8.03
C GLU A 23 0.21 -12.27 -8.03
N HIS A 24 1.43 -12.78 -7.92
CA HIS A 24 1.70 -14.23 -7.93
C HIS A 24 1.14 -14.98 -9.16
N MET A 25 1.18 -14.33 -10.34
CA MET A 25 0.61 -14.90 -11.56
C MET A 25 1.29 -16.18 -12.01
N GLU A 26 2.49 -16.47 -11.53
CA GLU A 26 3.18 -17.76 -11.70
C GLU A 26 2.40 -18.94 -11.10
N SER A 27 1.52 -18.69 -10.13
CA SER A 27 0.67 -19.68 -9.47
C SER A 27 -0.73 -19.79 -10.04
N TYR A 28 -1.11 -18.91 -10.99
CA TYR A 28 -2.45 -18.84 -11.55
C TYR A 28 -2.43 -18.90 -13.07
N LYS A 29 -3.49 -19.45 -13.66
CA LYS A 29 -3.65 -19.54 -15.13
C LYS A 29 -4.08 -18.21 -15.78
N GLY A 30 -4.38 -17.20 -14.97
CA GLY A 30 -4.88 -15.89 -15.37
C GLY A 30 -5.80 -15.29 -14.33
N MET A 31 -6.27 -14.06 -14.55
CA MET A 31 -7.15 -13.35 -13.61
C MET A 31 -8.45 -14.12 -13.30
N ASP A 32 -9.01 -14.82 -14.27
CA ASP A 32 -10.24 -15.62 -14.05
C ASP A 32 -10.01 -16.72 -12.98
N ASP A 33 -8.80 -17.33 -12.98
CA ASP A 33 -8.43 -18.35 -12.00
C ASP A 33 -8.24 -17.72 -10.60
N VAL A 34 -7.65 -16.52 -10.52
CA VAL A 34 -7.56 -15.75 -9.25
C VAL A 34 -8.96 -15.46 -8.72
N VAL A 35 -9.84 -14.88 -9.54
CA VAL A 35 -11.23 -14.56 -9.19
C VAL A 35 -11.99 -15.80 -8.73
N GLN A 36 -11.79 -16.94 -9.39
CA GLN A 36 -12.41 -18.21 -8.98
C GLN A 36 -11.90 -18.68 -7.62
N CYS A 37 -10.59 -18.60 -7.35
CA CYS A 37 -10.01 -18.96 -6.06
C CYS A 37 -10.57 -18.11 -4.91
N PHE A 38 -10.70 -16.79 -5.10
CA PHE A 38 -11.30 -15.92 -4.09
C PHE A 38 -12.81 -16.20 -3.92
N THR A 39 -13.51 -16.53 -5.01
CA THR A 39 -14.92 -16.99 -4.95
C THR A 39 -15.06 -18.25 -4.10
N ASP A 40 -14.18 -19.23 -4.31
CA ASP A 40 -14.17 -20.49 -3.55
C ASP A 40 -13.85 -20.23 -2.08
N PHE A 41 -12.90 -19.34 -1.79
CA PHE A 41 -12.53 -18.96 -0.44
C PHE A 41 -13.71 -18.37 0.34
N VAL A 42 -14.38 -17.35 -0.20
CA VAL A 42 -15.50 -16.71 0.51
C VAL A 42 -16.69 -17.65 0.67
N ASN A 43 -16.87 -18.64 -0.22
CA ASN A 43 -17.93 -19.64 -0.11
C ASN A 43 -17.63 -20.75 0.94
N LYS A 44 -16.41 -20.80 1.50
CA LYS A 44 -16.11 -21.66 2.65
C LYS A 44 -16.66 -21.17 3.98
N VAL A 45 -17.07 -19.91 4.05
CA VAL A 45 -17.72 -19.34 5.23
C VAL A 45 -18.98 -20.16 5.58
N PRO A 46 -19.19 -20.57 6.85
CA PRO A 46 -20.38 -21.30 7.26
C PRO A 46 -21.65 -20.43 7.15
N PHE A 47 -22.81 -21.06 7.24
CA PHE A 47 -24.12 -20.37 7.11
C PHE A 47 -24.34 -19.26 8.16
N PHE A 48 -23.72 -19.39 9.33
CA PHE A 48 -23.78 -18.41 10.43
C PHE A 48 -22.69 -17.35 10.37
N GLY A 49 -21.72 -17.47 9.45
CA GLY A 49 -20.63 -16.52 9.25
C GLY A 49 -20.95 -15.42 8.24
N ALA A 50 -19.95 -14.65 7.85
CA ALA A 50 -20.09 -13.57 6.87
C ALA A 50 -18.84 -13.42 5.99
N ALA A 51 -19.04 -13.07 4.71
CA ALA A 51 -18.02 -12.56 3.82
C ALA A 51 -18.05 -11.03 3.83
N ILE A 52 -16.94 -10.40 4.24
CA ILE A 52 -16.76 -8.95 4.27
C ILE A 52 -16.04 -8.55 2.98
N ILE A 53 -16.70 -7.78 2.11
CA ILE A 53 -16.32 -7.60 0.71
C ILE A 53 -16.14 -6.11 0.39
N CYS A 54 -14.97 -5.72 -0.16
CA CYS A 54 -14.76 -4.37 -0.66
C CYS A 54 -15.58 -4.14 -1.93
N LEU A 55 -16.58 -3.25 -1.86
CA LEU A 55 -17.46 -2.98 -3.00
C LEU A 55 -16.81 -2.07 -4.06
N ASP A 56 -15.77 -1.33 -3.70
CA ASP A 56 -15.13 -0.36 -4.58
C ASP A 56 -14.00 -0.98 -5.44
N ASP A 57 -13.58 -2.22 -5.15
CA ASP A 57 -12.59 -2.91 -5.95
C ASP A 57 -13.26 -3.63 -7.15
N PRO A 58 -12.87 -3.32 -8.39
CA PRO A 58 -13.53 -3.86 -9.58
C PRO A 58 -13.38 -5.37 -9.72
N ASN A 59 -12.25 -5.95 -9.30
CA ASN A 59 -12.04 -7.39 -9.37
C ASN A 59 -12.79 -8.14 -8.25
N VAL A 60 -12.92 -7.51 -7.07
CA VAL A 60 -13.78 -8.03 -5.99
C VAL A 60 -15.25 -8.01 -6.41
N GLN A 61 -15.69 -7.02 -7.18
CA GLN A 61 -17.06 -7.01 -7.72
C GLN A 61 -17.35 -8.24 -8.58
N LEU A 62 -16.38 -8.81 -9.28
CA LEU A 62 -16.56 -9.99 -10.13
C LEU A 62 -16.94 -11.24 -9.34
N ILE A 63 -16.53 -11.35 -8.07
CA ILE A 63 -16.91 -12.51 -7.23
C ILE A 63 -18.31 -12.40 -6.65
N ILE A 64 -18.87 -11.18 -6.50
CA ILE A 64 -20.14 -10.91 -5.79
C ILE A 64 -21.31 -11.74 -6.32
N PRO A 65 -21.54 -11.88 -7.64
CA PRO A 65 -22.67 -12.69 -8.15
C PRO A 65 -22.60 -14.18 -7.77
N ASN A 66 -21.38 -14.68 -7.49
CA ASN A 66 -21.11 -16.07 -7.19
C ASN A 66 -20.97 -16.38 -5.69
N ILE A 67 -21.15 -15.37 -4.81
CA ILE A 67 -21.14 -15.56 -3.36
C ILE A 67 -22.48 -16.14 -2.90
N LYS A 68 -22.43 -17.37 -2.38
CA LYS A 68 -23.60 -18.12 -1.88
C LYS A 68 -23.79 -17.96 -0.36
N ARG A 69 -22.95 -17.16 0.27
CA ARG A 69 -22.95 -16.94 1.72
C ARG A 69 -23.45 -15.54 2.05
N ARG A 70 -23.78 -15.32 3.31
CA ARG A 70 -24.12 -13.99 3.78
C ARG A 70 -22.91 -13.07 3.56
N ARG A 71 -23.16 -11.91 2.98
CA ARG A 71 -22.12 -10.91 2.72
C ARG A 71 -22.47 -9.58 3.37
N VAL A 72 -21.43 -8.87 3.76
CA VAL A 72 -21.46 -7.47 4.18
C VAL A 72 -20.48 -6.73 3.31
N THR A 73 -20.94 -5.72 2.61
CA THR A 73 -20.10 -4.89 1.74
C THR A 73 -19.55 -3.69 2.49
N TYR A 74 -18.34 -3.29 2.17
CA TYR A 74 -17.77 -2.03 2.66
C TYR A 74 -17.10 -1.26 1.52
N GLY A 75 -17.00 0.07 1.67
CA GLY A 75 -16.41 0.93 0.65
C GLY A 75 -16.67 2.40 0.90
N MET A 76 -16.33 3.23 -0.07
CA MET A 76 -16.66 4.67 -0.08
C MET A 76 -17.89 4.96 -0.93
N THR A 77 -18.36 3.98 -1.69
CA THR A 77 -19.61 4.08 -2.45
C THR A 77 -20.82 4.03 -1.53
N ALA A 78 -21.88 4.79 -1.89
CA ALA A 78 -23.13 4.85 -1.16
C ALA A 78 -23.90 3.51 -1.12
N GLN A 79 -23.54 2.55 -1.96
CA GLN A 79 -24.18 1.23 -2.02
C GLN A 79 -23.58 0.22 -1.03
N ALA A 80 -22.46 0.56 -0.37
CA ALA A 80 -21.84 -0.31 0.62
C ALA A 80 -22.64 -0.35 1.92
N ASP A 81 -22.74 -1.54 2.56
CA ASP A 81 -23.39 -1.70 3.87
C ASP A 81 -22.67 -0.89 4.96
N VAL A 82 -21.34 -0.80 4.90
CA VAL A 82 -20.48 0.02 5.78
C VAL A 82 -19.68 0.95 4.92
N SER A 83 -19.86 2.25 5.07
CA SER A 83 -19.22 3.24 4.19
C SER A 83 -18.53 4.36 4.94
N ALA A 84 -17.47 4.92 4.32
CA ALA A 84 -16.77 6.12 4.81
C ALA A 84 -17.22 7.36 4.06
N HIS A 85 -17.47 8.44 4.81
CA HIS A 85 -17.82 9.75 4.31
C HIS A 85 -16.93 10.82 4.93
N ASP A 86 -16.87 12.00 4.30
CA ASP A 86 -16.14 13.17 4.81
C ASP A 86 -14.70 12.87 5.23
N ILE A 87 -13.98 12.15 4.34
CA ILE A 87 -12.60 11.76 4.57
C ILE A 87 -11.72 13.01 4.53
N LYS A 88 -10.91 13.20 5.57
CA LYS A 88 -9.91 14.27 5.68
C LYS A 88 -8.56 13.66 6.04
N TYR A 89 -7.53 14.18 5.42
CA TYR A 89 -6.13 13.85 5.74
C TYR A 89 -5.52 15.04 6.47
N ASP A 90 -4.66 14.78 7.43
CA ASP A 90 -3.94 15.80 8.16
C ASP A 90 -2.43 15.77 7.86
N ASP A 91 -1.73 16.87 8.14
CA ASP A 91 -0.30 17.01 7.90
C ASP A 91 0.58 16.19 8.87
N ALA A 92 -0.03 15.56 9.88
CA ALA A 92 0.60 14.64 10.80
C ALA A 92 0.50 13.16 10.35
N PHE A 93 0.18 12.94 9.07
CA PHE A 93 -0.02 11.64 8.45
C PHE A 93 -1.17 10.83 9.06
N GLY A 94 -2.23 11.50 9.48
CA GLY A 94 -3.47 10.88 9.93
C GLY A 94 -4.60 10.96 8.90
N SER A 95 -5.67 10.21 9.16
CA SER A 95 -6.92 10.23 8.40
C SER A 95 -8.12 10.29 9.34
N SER A 96 -9.13 11.07 9.02
CA SER A 96 -10.40 11.11 9.76
C SER A 96 -11.57 10.95 8.80
N PHE A 97 -12.58 10.18 9.18
CA PHE A 97 -13.76 9.94 8.36
C PHE A 97 -14.98 9.56 9.19
N SER A 98 -16.17 9.85 8.70
CA SER A 98 -17.43 9.39 9.29
C SER A 98 -17.77 8.00 8.77
N VAL A 99 -18.22 7.12 9.66
CA VAL A 99 -18.63 5.75 9.32
C VAL A 99 -20.16 5.67 9.30
N TRP A 100 -20.69 5.16 8.21
CA TRP A 100 -22.11 4.92 8.04
C TRP A 100 -22.41 3.42 7.91
N LYS A 101 -23.49 2.95 8.50
CA LYS A 101 -23.98 1.58 8.33
C LYS A 101 -25.42 1.63 7.81
N ARG A 102 -25.62 1.18 6.56
CA ARG A 102 -26.93 1.13 5.92
C ARG A 102 -27.70 2.46 6.02
N GLY A 103 -27.01 3.56 5.74
CA GLY A 103 -27.60 4.90 5.76
C GLY A 103 -27.68 5.58 7.13
N ASN A 104 -27.25 4.94 8.21
CA ASN A 104 -27.18 5.52 9.55
C ASN A 104 -25.75 5.95 9.88
N ASP A 105 -25.56 7.18 10.26
CA ASP A 105 -24.29 7.71 10.78
C ASP A 105 -23.99 7.10 12.15
N LEU A 106 -22.87 6.40 12.28
CA LEU A 106 -22.38 5.82 13.54
C LEU A 106 -21.46 6.75 14.29
N GLY A 107 -20.86 7.74 13.61
CA GLY A 107 -19.89 8.66 14.17
C GLY A 107 -18.56 8.68 13.40
N ARG A 108 -17.54 9.28 13.99
CA ARG A 108 -16.26 9.56 13.34
C ARG A 108 -15.13 8.70 13.90
N ILE A 109 -14.28 8.23 13.01
CA ILE A 109 -13.01 7.56 13.32
C ILE A 109 -11.87 8.51 13.00
N HIS A 110 -10.88 8.57 13.89
CA HIS A 110 -9.55 9.08 13.61
C HIS A 110 -8.57 7.91 13.54
N LEU A 111 -7.83 7.83 12.44
CA LEU A 111 -6.85 6.78 12.18
C LEU A 111 -5.47 7.44 12.06
N PRO A 112 -4.49 7.14 12.95
CA PRO A 112 -3.19 7.80 12.97
C PRO A 112 -2.22 7.28 11.90
N VAL A 113 -2.75 7.01 10.71
CA VAL A 113 -1.99 6.58 9.52
C VAL A 113 -2.60 7.18 8.26
N PRO A 114 -1.78 7.54 7.24
CA PRO A 114 -2.26 8.19 6.04
C PRO A 114 -2.79 7.20 5.00
N GLY A 115 -3.51 7.74 4.05
CA GLY A 115 -3.82 7.08 2.80
C GLY A 115 -5.20 6.45 2.72
N LYS A 116 -5.77 6.57 1.53
CA LYS A 116 -7.10 6.04 1.20
C LYS A 116 -7.21 4.52 1.44
N HIS A 117 -6.14 3.78 1.14
CA HIS A 117 -6.09 2.33 1.36
C HIS A 117 -6.21 1.97 2.85
N ASN A 118 -5.66 2.78 3.77
CA ASN A 118 -5.82 2.57 5.19
C ASN A 118 -7.25 2.89 5.68
N VAL A 119 -7.95 3.83 5.03
CA VAL A 119 -9.38 4.03 5.29
C VAL A 119 -10.18 2.79 4.87
N TYR A 120 -9.89 2.16 3.72
CA TYR A 120 -10.51 0.88 3.34
C TYR A 120 -10.20 -0.24 4.34
N ASN A 121 -8.95 -0.36 4.80
CA ASN A 121 -8.56 -1.35 5.79
C ASN A 121 -9.30 -1.13 7.12
N ALA A 122 -9.44 0.12 7.55
CA ALA A 122 -10.19 0.48 8.76
C ALA A 122 -11.69 0.19 8.60
N LEU A 123 -12.29 0.43 7.42
CA LEU A 123 -13.67 0.05 7.14
C LEU A 123 -13.88 -1.46 7.18
N ALA A 124 -12.94 -2.24 6.62
CA ALA A 124 -12.98 -3.69 6.69
C ALA A 124 -12.97 -4.19 8.13
N ALA A 125 -12.03 -3.67 8.95
CA ALA A 125 -11.93 -3.99 10.37
C ALA A 125 -13.19 -3.56 11.13
N THR A 126 -13.74 -2.37 10.83
CA THR A 126 -14.99 -1.88 11.40
C THR A 126 -16.16 -2.80 11.04
N ALA A 127 -16.26 -3.22 9.77
CA ALA A 127 -17.32 -4.13 9.33
C ALA A 127 -17.27 -5.48 10.07
N VAL A 128 -16.05 -6.03 10.26
CA VAL A 128 -15.84 -7.24 11.07
C VAL A 128 -16.28 -7.01 12.52
N ALA A 129 -15.84 -5.91 13.14
CA ALA A 129 -16.14 -5.60 14.54
C ALA A 129 -17.66 -5.41 14.76
N LEU A 130 -18.34 -4.70 13.84
CA LEU A 130 -19.80 -4.53 13.87
C LEU A 130 -20.55 -5.84 13.65
N GLU A 131 -19.98 -6.78 12.90
CA GLU A 131 -20.49 -8.11 12.69
C GLU A 131 -20.36 -8.99 13.95
N MET A 132 -19.34 -8.73 14.74
CA MET A 132 -19.09 -9.32 16.06
C MET A 132 -19.81 -8.59 17.19
N GLU A 133 -20.72 -7.67 16.86
CA GLU A 133 -21.50 -6.86 17.80
C GLU A 133 -20.66 -5.99 18.77
N VAL A 134 -19.42 -5.62 18.35
CA VAL A 134 -18.59 -4.71 19.12
C VAL A 134 -19.21 -3.30 19.08
N PRO A 135 -19.42 -2.63 20.24
CA PRO A 135 -19.92 -1.26 20.29
C PRO A 135 -19.02 -0.29 19.54
N PHE A 136 -19.61 0.67 18.80
CA PHE A 136 -18.86 1.56 17.92
C PHE A 136 -17.85 2.45 18.67
N ASP A 137 -18.16 2.88 19.90
CA ASP A 137 -17.23 3.62 20.76
C ASP A 137 -15.94 2.84 21.07
N LYS A 138 -16.04 1.51 21.22
CA LYS A 138 -14.88 0.63 21.40
C LYS A 138 -14.05 0.50 20.13
N ILE A 139 -14.71 0.48 18.97
CA ILE A 139 -14.02 0.50 17.68
C ILE A 139 -13.24 1.80 17.50
N VAL A 140 -13.85 2.95 17.79
CA VAL A 140 -13.20 4.26 17.75
C VAL A 140 -11.97 4.29 18.65
N SER A 141 -12.13 3.90 19.93
CA SER A 141 -11.02 3.90 20.89
C SER A 141 -9.86 2.98 20.47
N ALA A 142 -10.15 1.86 19.82
CA ALA A 142 -9.12 0.96 19.31
C ALA A 142 -8.30 1.59 18.17
N PHE A 143 -8.93 2.37 17.29
CA PHE A 143 -8.22 3.05 16.20
C PHE A 143 -7.35 4.21 16.68
N GLU A 144 -7.75 4.94 17.73
CA GLU A 144 -6.91 6.00 18.33
C GLU A 144 -5.55 5.48 18.80
N GLY A 145 -5.51 4.24 19.30
CA GLY A 145 -4.27 3.57 19.73
C GLY A 145 -3.56 2.77 18.65
N PHE A 146 -4.06 2.77 17.41
CA PHE A 146 -3.52 1.95 16.34
C PHE A 146 -2.11 2.41 15.94
N LYS A 147 -1.21 1.44 15.81
CA LYS A 147 0.12 1.65 15.23
C LYS A 147 0.22 0.81 13.98
N ASN A 148 0.69 1.43 12.90
CA ASN A 148 0.89 0.72 11.65
C ASN A 148 1.92 -0.42 11.80
N ALA A 149 1.86 -1.40 10.91
CA ALA A 149 2.91 -2.40 10.81
C ALA A 149 4.24 -1.73 10.42
N ASN A 150 5.35 -2.35 10.85
CA ASN A 150 6.67 -1.89 10.43
C ASN A 150 6.75 -1.85 8.90
N ARG A 151 7.45 -0.85 8.39
CA ARG A 151 7.62 -0.63 6.96
C ARG A 151 6.29 -0.41 6.18
N ARG A 152 5.26 0.15 6.82
CA ARG A 152 4.03 0.61 6.18
C ARG A 152 3.86 2.09 6.48
N PHE A 153 4.39 2.96 5.61
CA PHE A 153 4.50 4.41 5.81
C PHE A 153 5.08 4.73 7.20
N GLN A 154 6.14 4.02 7.56
CA GLN A 154 6.74 4.08 8.90
C GLN A 154 7.59 5.33 9.04
N PHE A 155 7.25 6.23 9.96
CA PHE A 155 8.11 7.35 10.31
C PHE A 155 9.42 6.83 10.93
N LYS A 156 10.55 7.25 10.38
CA LYS A 156 11.90 6.84 10.80
C LYS A 156 12.63 7.94 11.57
N GLY A 157 12.33 9.19 11.27
CA GLY A 157 12.90 10.33 11.95
C GLY A 157 12.78 11.63 11.15
N GLU A 158 13.20 12.71 11.80
CA GLU A 158 13.31 14.02 11.19
C GLU A 158 14.65 14.65 11.60
N ALA A 159 15.39 15.22 10.63
CA ALA A 159 16.61 15.96 10.87
C ALA A 159 16.76 17.09 9.83
N HIS A 160 17.20 18.28 10.25
CA HIS A 160 17.33 19.48 9.41
C HIS A 160 16.08 19.83 8.58
N GLY A 161 14.89 19.55 9.15
CA GLY A 161 13.61 19.79 8.47
C GLY A 161 13.31 18.80 7.34
N VAL A 162 14.05 17.70 7.23
CA VAL A 162 13.79 16.58 6.33
C VAL A 162 13.11 15.46 7.12
N THR A 163 11.92 15.07 6.68
CA THR A 163 11.17 13.94 7.27
C THR A 163 11.49 12.67 6.50
N VAL A 164 11.81 11.56 7.18
CA VAL A 164 12.13 10.27 6.54
C VAL A 164 11.11 9.21 6.93
N VAL A 165 10.60 8.52 5.92
CA VAL A 165 9.59 7.45 6.02
C VAL A 165 10.09 6.21 5.28
N ASP A 166 9.80 5.01 5.81
CA ASP A 166 10.06 3.72 5.14
C ASP A 166 8.74 3.01 4.80
N ASP A 167 8.65 2.50 3.58
CA ASP A 167 7.49 1.73 3.12
C ASP A 167 7.93 0.46 2.37
N TYR A 168 7.21 -0.62 2.61
CA TYR A 168 7.48 -1.94 2.01
C TYR A 168 7.00 -2.03 0.55
N GLY A 169 6.27 -1.03 0.08
CA GLY A 169 5.67 -1.00 -1.26
C GLY A 169 6.68 -1.33 -2.35
N HIS A 170 6.41 -2.37 -3.09
CA HIS A 170 7.27 -2.89 -4.16
C HIS A 170 6.48 -3.29 -5.42
N HIS A 171 5.15 -3.31 -5.34
CA HIS A 171 4.24 -3.46 -6.47
C HIS A 171 3.78 -2.08 -6.95
N PRO A 172 3.56 -1.84 -8.27
CA PRO A 172 3.12 -0.54 -8.79
C PRO A 172 1.88 0.02 -8.08
N THR A 173 0.90 -0.82 -7.79
CA THR A 173 -0.32 -0.44 -7.06
C THR A 173 -0.01 0.05 -5.64
N GLU A 174 0.91 -0.61 -4.92
CA GLU A 174 1.35 -0.18 -3.59
C GLU A 174 2.10 1.16 -3.64
N ILE A 175 3.00 1.33 -4.63
CA ILE A 175 3.75 2.57 -4.85
C ILE A 175 2.79 3.74 -5.10
N LEU A 176 1.81 3.56 -5.98
CA LEU A 176 0.78 4.57 -6.25
C LEU A 176 0.00 4.94 -4.98
N ALA A 177 -0.36 3.95 -4.17
CA ALA A 177 -1.09 4.16 -2.91
C ALA A 177 -0.24 4.95 -1.90
N THR A 178 1.03 4.57 -1.71
CA THR A 178 1.98 5.23 -0.80
C THR A 178 2.26 6.67 -1.23
N LEU A 179 2.52 6.91 -2.52
CA LEU A 179 2.80 8.26 -3.02
C LEU A 179 1.56 9.16 -3.03
N SER A 180 0.38 8.59 -3.26
CA SER A 180 -0.89 9.32 -3.08
C SER A 180 -1.13 9.70 -1.62
N ALA A 181 -0.84 8.80 -0.67
CA ALA A 181 -0.92 9.07 0.76
C ALA A 181 0.04 10.20 1.16
N ALA A 182 1.30 10.14 0.71
CA ALA A 182 2.30 11.17 0.93
C ALA A 182 1.82 12.55 0.43
N LYS A 183 1.36 12.61 -0.82
CA LYS A 183 0.88 13.86 -1.43
C LYS A 183 -0.28 14.49 -0.67
N ASN A 184 -1.20 13.68 -0.15
CA ASN A 184 -2.38 14.17 0.55
C ASN A 184 -2.11 14.57 2.01
N SER A 185 -1.01 14.09 2.62
CA SER A 185 -0.73 14.26 4.06
C SER A 185 0.62 14.92 4.36
N SER A 186 1.32 15.42 3.33
CA SER A 186 2.65 16.04 3.52
C SER A 186 2.63 17.56 3.66
N GLY A 187 1.45 18.19 3.61
CA GLY A 187 1.37 19.66 3.63
C GLY A 187 2.06 20.34 2.44
N GLY A 188 2.20 19.65 1.30
CA GLY A 188 2.86 20.15 0.10
C GLY A 188 4.39 20.05 0.10
N LYS A 189 4.98 19.24 0.99
CA LYS A 189 6.43 18.95 1.00
C LYS A 189 6.87 18.32 -0.33
N ARG A 190 8.09 18.64 -0.78
CA ARG A 190 8.71 17.97 -1.93
C ARG A 190 8.98 16.50 -1.56
N THR A 191 8.46 15.58 -2.37
CA THR A 191 8.57 14.15 -2.13
C THR A 191 9.77 13.57 -2.89
N VAL A 192 10.75 13.06 -2.16
CA VAL A 192 11.96 12.39 -2.67
C VAL A 192 11.83 10.91 -2.42
N VAL A 193 11.83 10.11 -3.47
CA VAL A 193 11.67 8.66 -3.38
C VAL A 193 12.99 7.96 -3.66
N VAL A 194 13.35 6.98 -2.83
CA VAL A 194 14.45 6.05 -3.06
C VAL A 194 13.85 4.66 -3.22
N PHE A 195 13.78 4.17 -4.45
CA PHE A 195 13.13 2.91 -4.78
C PHE A 195 14.12 1.81 -5.13
N GLN A 196 13.92 0.63 -4.53
CA GLN A 196 14.63 -0.59 -4.88
C GLN A 196 13.67 -1.58 -5.52
N PRO A 197 13.74 -1.82 -6.84
CA PRO A 197 12.93 -2.85 -7.48
C PRO A 197 13.24 -4.23 -6.86
N HIS A 198 12.22 -5.08 -6.73
CA HIS A 198 12.35 -6.38 -6.08
C HIS A 198 11.98 -7.49 -7.05
N ARG A 199 12.94 -8.37 -7.36
CA ARG A 199 12.93 -9.45 -8.36
C ARG A 199 12.98 -8.96 -9.81
N TYR A 200 13.75 -9.67 -10.61
CA TYR A 200 13.85 -9.42 -12.06
C TYR A 200 12.55 -9.77 -12.78
N SER A 201 11.93 -10.91 -12.41
CA SER A 201 10.67 -11.37 -12.99
C SER A 201 9.55 -10.35 -12.82
N ARG A 202 9.36 -9.81 -11.60
CA ARG A 202 8.34 -8.76 -11.35
C ARG A 202 8.65 -7.49 -12.12
N THR A 203 9.92 -7.07 -12.16
CA THR A 203 10.31 -5.85 -12.90
C THR A 203 10.02 -6.01 -14.38
N GLN A 204 10.23 -7.19 -14.95
CA GLN A 204 9.91 -7.50 -16.35
C GLN A 204 8.39 -7.49 -16.59
N GLU A 205 7.65 -8.23 -15.78
CA GLU A 205 6.20 -8.42 -15.95
C GLU A 205 5.41 -7.11 -15.80
N LEU A 206 5.82 -6.26 -14.86
CA LEU A 206 5.12 -5.02 -14.52
C LEU A 206 5.83 -3.76 -15.02
N MET A 207 6.71 -3.88 -16.02
CA MET A 207 7.49 -2.75 -16.55
C MET A 207 6.58 -1.57 -16.93
N ASP A 208 5.50 -1.83 -17.66
CA ASP A 208 4.57 -0.79 -18.14
C ASP A 208 3.79 -0.12 -16.99
N ASP A 209 3.55 -0.85 -15.91
CA ASP A 209 2.89 -0.31 -14.71
C ASP A 209 3.86 0.52 -13.88
N PHE A 210 5.13 0.09 -13.76
CA PHE A 210 6.16 0.84 -13.04
C PHE A 210 6.44 2.20 -13.65
N VAL A 211 6.45 2.32 -14.99
CA VAL A 211 6.82 3.58 -15.66
C VAL A 211 5.91 4.75 -15.33
N VAL A 212 4.69 4.50 -14.87
CA VAL A 212 3.72 5.53 -14.47
C VAL A 212 3.47 5.61 -12.96
N ALA A 213 4.01 4.67 -12.18
CA ALA A 213 3.73 4.56 -10.75
C ALA A 213 4.30 5.72 -9.91
N PHE A 214 5.35 6.42 -10.40
CA PHE A 214 6.10 7.42 -9.64
C PHE A 214 5.69 8.88 -9.94
N ASN A 215 4.62 9.12 -10.68
CA ASN A 215 4.22 10.48 -11.10
C ASN A 215 3.91 11.45 -9.94
N ASN A 216 3.71 10.96 -8.73
CA ASN A 216 3.54 11.77 -7.52
C ASN A 216 4.85 11.99 -6.74
N ALA A 217 5.99 11.49 -7.22
CA ALA A 217 7.31 11.82 -6.68
C ALA A 217 7.89 13.04 -7.41
N ASP A 218 8.46 13.99 -6.67
CA ASP A 218 9.16 15.14 -7.28
C ASP A 218 10.58 14.77 -7.72
N VAL A 219 11.21 13.83 -6.99
CA VAL A 219 12.52 13.27 -7.30
C VAL A 219 12.48 11.76 -7.05
N LEU A 220 13.02 10.99 -7.98
CA LEU A 220 13.12 9.54 -7.90
C LEU A 220 14.56 9.07 -8.06
N PHE A 221 15.07 8.37 -7.06
CA PHE A 221 16.33 7.62 -7.11
C PHE A 221 16.02 6.12 -7.24
N LEU A 222 16.64 5.46 -8.22
CA LEU A 222 16.54 4.02 -8.39
C LEU A 222 17.86 3.33 -8.00
N LEU A 223 17.71 2.31 -7.17
CA LEU A 223 18.77 1.37 -6.80
C LEU A 223 18.77 0.16 -7.73
N ASP A 224 19.84 -0.64 -7.67
CA ASP A 224 19.89 -1.94 -8.31
C ASP A 224 18.73 -2.84 -7.87
N ILE A 225 18.29 -3.71 -8.79
CA ILE A 225 17.23 -4.68 -8.48
C ILE A 225 17.70 -5.62 -7.37
N TYR A 226 16.91 -5.74 -6.31
CA TYR A 226 17.11 -6.77 -5.29
C TYR A 226 16.66 -8.11 -5.86
N ALA A 227 17.62 -9.00 -6.11
CA ALA A 227 17.39 -10.23 -6.85
C ALA A 227 16.49 -11.25 -6.13
N ALA A 228 16.44 -11.26 -4.79
CA ALA A 228 15.66 -12.23 -4.00
C ALA A 228 15.90 -13.70 -4.46
N SER A 229 17.17 -14.06 -4.71
CA SER A 229 17.62 -15.35 -5.19
C SER A 229 17.32 -15.66 -6.67
N GLU A 230 16.72 -14.74 -7.42
CA GLU A 230 16.56 -14.88 -8.87
C GLU A 230 17.88 -14.62 -9.62
N LYS A 231 18.02 -15.23 -10.79
CA LYS A 231 19.10 -14.89 -11.71
C LYS A 231 18.73 -13.62 -12.51
N PRO A 232 19.73 -12.80 -12.89
CA PRO A 232 19.48 -11.68 -13.77
C PRO A 232 18.80 -12.12 -15.08
N ILE A 233 17.89 -11.28 -15.56
CA ILE A 233 17.20 -11.46 -16.86
C ILE A 233 17.83 -10.45 -17.84
N GLU A 234 18.23 -10.91 -19.01
CA GLU A 234 18.85 -10.06 -20.03
C GLU A 234 17.93 -8.89 -20.41
N GLY A 235 18.46 -7.67 -20.40
CA GLY A 235 17.71 -6.45 -20.72
C GLY A 235 16.84 -5.92 -19.58
N ILE A 236 16.75 -6.59 -18.42
CA ILE A 236 15.98 -6.14 -17.26
C ILE A 236 16.93 -5.65 -16.18
N THR A 237 17.09 -4.33 -16.10
CA THR A 237 17.93 -3.64 -15.11
C THR A 237 17.20 -2.43 -14.53
N ALA A 238 17.63 -1.95 -13.37
CA ALA A 238 17.08 -0.73 -12.78
C ALA A 238 17.42 0.52 -13.63
N GLU A 239 18.54 0.51 -14.36
CA GLU A 239 18.91 1.58 -15.28
C GLU A 239 17.90 1.64 -16.45
N VAL A 240 17.56 0.50 -17.07
CA VAL A 240 16.52 0.42 -18.12
C VAL A 240 15.18 0.89 -17.59
N LEU A 241 14.82 0.52 -16.36
CA LEU A 241 13.60 1.00 -15.73
C LEU A 241 13.63 2.53 -15.55
N ALA A 242 14.75 3.10 -15.07
CA ALA A 242 14.92 4.55 -14.92
C ALA A 242 14.77 5.30 -16.24
N GLU A 243 15.36 4.78 -17.31
CA GLU A 243 15.24 5.36 -18.66
C GLU A 243 13.80 5.32 -19.16
N ASN A 244 13.10 4.19 -18.96
CA ASN A 244 11.70 4.07 -19.34
C ASN A 244 10.83 5.06 -18.56
N ILE A 245 10.98 5.18 -17.23
CA ILE A 245 10.24 6.15 -16.42
C ILE A 245 10.46 7.57 -16.95
N LYS A 246 11.70 7.96 -17.34
CA LYS A 246 11.99 9.25 -17.97
C LYS A 246 11.25 9.42 -19.29
N ARG A 247 11.28 8.39 -20.15
CA ARG A 247 10.58 8.42 -21.46
C ARG A 247 9.08 8.62 -21.33
N PHE A 248 8.47 8.12 -20.24
CA PHE A 248 7.05 8.31 -19.93
C PHE A 248 6.74 9.61 -19.18
N GLY A 249 7.73 10.50 -19.02
CA GLY A 249 7.51 11.90 -18.66
C GLY A 249 7.95 12.31 -17.26
N HIS A 250 8.50 11.42 -16.44
CA HIS A 250 9.02 11.81 -15.13
C HIS A 250 10.31 12.63 -15.29
N LYS A 251 10.33 13.85 -14.76
CA LYS A 251 11.39 14.84 -15.04
C LYS A 251 12.69 14.62 -14.27
N ASN A 252 12.60 14.05 -13.06
CA ASN A 252 13.70 13.96 -12.11
C ASN A 252 13.90 12.51 -11.65
N VAL A 253 14.43 11.66 -12.54
CA VAL A 253 14.78 10.26 -12.24
C VAL A 253 16.28 10.10 -12.36
N THR A 254 16.89 9.47 -11.37
CA THR A 254 18.32 9.15 -11.38
C THR A 254 18.53 7.70 -10.94
N TYR A 255 19.16 6.91 -11.79
CA TYR A 255 19.71 5.62 -11.39
C TYR A 255 20.98 5.87 -10.58
N ILE A 256 21.04 5.37 -9.35
CA ILE A 256 22.16 5.58 -8.41
C ILE A 256 22.94 4.31 -8.09
N GLY A 257 22.49 3.16 -8.61
CA GLY A 257 23.20 1.87 -8.54
C GLY A 257 23.18 1.24 -7.15
N ASP A 258 24.38 0.89 -6.68
CA ASP A 258 24.57 0.13 -5.45
C ASP A 258 24.06 0.88 -4.20
N ILE A 259 23.39 0.13 -3.34
CA ILE A 259 22.83 0.61 -2.08
C ILE A 259 23.91 1.13 -1.11
N ASP A 260 25.14 0.59 -1.15
CA ASP A 260 26.21 0.97 -0.22
C ASP A 260 26.74 2.38 -0.46
N THR A 261 26.50 2.94 -1.65
CA THR A 261 26.87 4.33 -2.00
C THR A 261 25.68 5.28 -2.05
N ALA A 262 24.48 4.76 -1.82
CA ALA A 262 23.24 5.50 -2.06
C ALA A 262 22.98 6.60 -1.01
N THR A 263 23.28 6.37 0.25
CA THR A 263 23.01 7.32 1.34
C THR A 263 23.62 8.69 1.06
N GLN A 264 24.91 8.73 0.69
CA GLN A 264 25.59 9.99 0.39
C GLN A 264 24.99 10.68 -0.83
N LYS A 265 24.79 9.93 -1.94
CA LYS A 265 24.19 10.46 -3.18
C LYS A 265 22.81 11.07 -2.96
N VAL A 266 21.96 10.39 -2.18
CA VAL A 266 20.63 10.89 -1.84
C VAL A 266 20.74 12.15 -0.99
N CYS A 267 21.55 12.10 0.07
CA CYS A 267 21.69 13.22 1.00
C CYS A 267 22.18 14.51 0.32
N GLU A 268 23.05 14.43 -0.68
CA GLU A 268 23.54 15.60 -1.44
C GLU A 268 22.41 16.37 -2.15
N HIS A 269 21.27 15.73 -2.43
CA HIS A 269 20.13 16.32 -3.13
C HIS A 269 18.99 16.76 -2.21
N LEU A 270 19.06 16.44 -0.90
CA LEU A 270 18.01 16.76 0.05
C LEU A 270 18.04 18.24 0.47
N GLN A 271 16.85 18.80 0.65
CA GLN A 271 16.60 20.18 1.06
C GLN A 271 15.69 20.20 2.29
N THR A 272 15.80 21.25 3.09
CA THR A 272 14.86 21.51 4.19
C THR A 272 13.41 21.55 3.64
N GLY A 273 12.52 20.85 4.28
CA GLY A 273 11.12 20.70 3.85
C GLY A 273 10.84 19.43 3.03
N ASP A 274 11.85 18.60 2.74
CA ASP A 274 11.63 17.36 1.99
C ASP A 274 10.94 16.28 2.84
N LEU A 275 10.13 15.48 2.15
CA LEU A 275 9.67 14.17 2.62
C LEU A 275 10.44 13.10 1.82
N VAL A 276 11.31 12.36 2.49
CA VAL A 276 12.03 11.22 1.90
C VAL A 276 11.27 9.94 2.16
N ILE A 277 11.04 9.14 1.13
CA ILE A 277 10.38 7.83 1.23
C ILE A 277 11.30 6.77 0.67
N THR A 278 11.77 5.83 1.51
CA THR A 278 12.40 4.60 1.04
C THR A 278 11.32 3.58 0.70
N LEU A 279 11.35 3.04 -0.53
CA LEU A 279 10.35 2.12 -1.07
C LEU A 279 10.97 0.81 -1.53
N GLY A 280 10.41 -0.32 -1.10
CA GLY A 280 10.79 -1.64 -1.60
C GLY A 280 10.84 -2.73 -0.54
N ALA A 281 10.67 -3.99 -0.96
CA ALA A 281 10.68 -5.16 -0.09
C ALA A 281 12.09 -5.63 0.33
N GLY A 282 13.13 -5.12 -0.36
CA GLY A 282 14.52 -5.52 -0.16
C GLY A 282 15.25 -4.76 0.95
N SER A 283 16.55 -4.59 0.76
CA SER A 283 17.48 -3.96 1.72
C SER A 283 17.35 -2.44 1.81
N VAL A 284 16.56 -1.80 0.96
CA VAL A 284 16.38 -0.33 0.93
C VAL A 284 15.95 0.26 2.27
N THR A 285 15.27 -0.51 3.12
CA THR A 285 14.83 -0.08 4.45
C THR A 285 16.00 0.45 5.32
N ARG A 286 17.22 -0.09 5.17
CA ARG A 286 18.38 0.38 5.94
C ARG A 286 18.74 1.83 5.62
N LEU A 287 18.50 2.27 4.36
CA LEU A 287 18.80 3.65 3.95
C LEU A 287 17.97 4.66 4.73
N SER A 288 16.76 4.32 5.16
CA SER A 288 15.95 5.23 5.94
C SER A 288 16.63 5.65 7.25
N ASP A 289 17.24 4.70 7.96
CA ASP A 289 17.98 4.96 9.18
C ASP A 289 19.32 5.67 8.90
N GLU A 290 20.05 5.22 7.87
CA GLU A 290 21.32 5.82 7.44
C GLU A 290 21.15 7.28 6.99
N ILE A 291 20.08 7.61 6.26
CA ILE A 291 19.79 8.99 5.84
C ILE A 291 19.52 9.88 7.07
N VAL A 292 18.73 9.41 8.04
CA VAL A 292 18.48 10.16 9.28
C VAL A 292 19.79 10.43 10.02
N GLU A 293 20.65 9.42 10.17
CA GLU A 293 21.94 9.56 10.85
C GLU A 293 22.91 10.47 10.10
N GLU A 294 22.94 10.40 8.77
CA GLU A 294 23.79 11.26 7.95
C GLU A 294 23.33 12.73 8.00
N LEU A 295 22.02 12.96 7.96
CA LEU A 295 21.47 14.29 8.13
C LEU A 295 21.82 14.89 9.49
N LYS A 296 21.76 14.13 10.58
CA LYS A 296 22.13 14.61 11.93
C LYS A 296 23.59 15.07 12.03
N LYS A 297 24.49 14.60 11.16
CA LYS A 297 25.91 15.02 11.14
C LYS A 297 26.14 16.35 10.44
N ARG A 298 25.15 16.85 9.67
CA ARG A 298 25.26 18.16 9.02
C ARG A 298 25.23 19.25 10.10
N ASN A 299 26.21 20.12 10.10
CA ASN A 299 26.31 21.27 11.02
C ASN A 299 25.41 22.43 10.56
#